data_1b6e5d331586dbfef271810a11efb169
#
_entry.id   1b6e5d331586dbfef271810a11efb169
#
_cell.length_a   1.000
_cell.length_b   1.000
_cell.length_c   1.000
_cell.angle_alpha   90.00
_cell.angle_beta   90.00
_cell.angle_gamma   90.00
#
_symmetry.space_group_name_H-M   'P 1'
#
loop_
_entity.id
_entity.type
_entity.pdbx_description
1 polymer ?
#
loop_
_entity_poly.entity_id
_entity_poly.type
_entity_poly.pdbx_seq_one_letter_code
_entity_poly.pdbx_strand_id
1 'polypeptide(L)'
;ETASAVQELLIEPLPAEQRKPDSLFPDGAHITDLAEARRIVYGLQRPAIAPKHVYAHNWRNKDFCLFHNQGVLHSVVGAFAPDQVRIFHQCNLAASTEPQGPSEEDRAQWR
;
A
#
# COMPACT_ATOMS: atom_id res chain seq x y z
N GLU A 1 5.21 -4.92 4.50
CA GLU A 1 5.93 -3.70 4.02
C GLU A 1 6.04 -3.72 2.49
N THR A 2 5.05 -3.16 1.82
CA THR A 2 4.97 -3.22 0.35
C THR A 2 6.18 -2.60 -0.34
N ALA A 3 6.65 -1.45 0.13
CA ALA A 3 7.77 -0.75 -0.50
C ALA A 3 9.09 -1.52 -0.39
N SER A 4 9.33 -2.24 0.70
CA SER A 4 10.56 -3.02 0.88
C SER A 4 10.57 -4.33 0.08
N ALA A 5 9.40 -4.83 -0.31
CA ALA A 5 9.26 -6.03 -1.14
C ALA A 5 9.48 -5.76 -2.64
N VAL A 6 9.39 -4.49 -3.07
CA VAL A 6 9.58 -4.11 -4.47
C VAL A 6 11.01 -4.35 -4.90
N GLN A 7 11.20 -5.03 -6.04
CA GLN A 7 12.49 -5.30 -6.65
C GLN A 7 12.74 -4.40 -7.87
N GLU A 8 11.73 -4.20 -8.67
CA GLU A 8 11.74 -3.33 -9.85
C GLU A 8 10.35 -2.75 -10.05
N LEU A 9 10.23 -1.72 -10.89
CA LEU A 9 8.98 -1.05 -11.18
C LEU A 9 8.82 -0.91 -12.69
N LEU A 10 7.80 -1.56 -13.24
CA LEU A 10 7.39 -1.38 -14.62
C LEU A 10 6.18 -0.45 -14.65
N ILE A 11 6.33 0.67 -15.35
CA ILE A 11 5.29 1.68 -15.51
C ILE A 11 4.83 1.65 -16.96
N GLU A 12 3.54 1.42 -17.17
CA GLU A 12 2.95 1.46 -18.50
C GLU A 12 2.87 2.90 -19.03
N PRO A 13 3.03 3.12 -20.35
CA PRO A 13 2.84 4.43 -20.95
C PRO A 13 1.41 4.96 -20.72
N LEU A 14 1.30 6.25 -20.45
CA LEU A 14 -0.02 6.88 -20.37
C LEU A 14 -0.62 7.05 -21.77
N PRO A 15 -1.91 6.75 -21.95
CA PRO A 15 -2.66 7.14 -23.13
C PRO A 15 -2.55 8.65 -23.37
N ALA A 16 -2.56 9.07 -24.63
CA ALA A 16 -2.33 10.47 -25.02
C ALA A 16 -3.29 11.46 -24.32
N GLU A 17 -4.55 11.03 -24.16
CA GLU A 17 -5.61 11.80 -23.51
C GLU A 17 -5.45 11.96 -21.98
N GLN A 18 -4.62 11.15 -21.39
CA GLN A 18 -4.34 11.17 -19.94
C GLN A 18 -3.04 11.90 -19.60
N ARG A 19 -2.26 12.29 -20.60
CA ARG A 19 -0.99 12.97 -20.39
C ARG A 19 -1.22 14.41 -19.96
N LYS A 20 -0.58 14.79 -18.86
CA LYS A 20 -0.54 16.16 -18.35
C LYS A 20 0.90 16.67 -18.37
N PRO A 21 1.13 18.01 -18.36
CA PRO A 21 2.50 18.55 -18.33
C PRO A 21 3.34 18.08 -17.15
N ASP A 22 2.71 17.73 -16.04
CA ASP A 22 3.33 17.24 -14.80
C ASP A 22 3.23 15.73 -14.63
N SER A 23 2.79 14.98 -15.65
CA SER A 23 2.71 13.52 -15.60
C SER A 23 4.09 12.92 -15.38
N LEU A 24 4.20 12.10 -14.37
CA LEU A 24 5.39 11.27 -14.15
C LEU A 24 5.39 10.11 -15.14
N PHE A 25 6.50 9.92 -15.85
CA PHE A 25 6.70 8.83 -16.78
C PHE A 25 5.60 8.68 -17.86
N PRO A 26 5.28 9.74 -18.64
CA PRO A 26 4.19 9.70 -19.63
C PRO A 26 4.42 8.64 -20.72
N ASP A 27 5.67 8.30 -21.01
CA ASP A 27 6.05 7.27 -21.99
C ASP A 27 6.31 5.89 -21.35
N GLY A 28 5.95 5.75 -20.06
CA GLY A 28 6.28 4.58 -19.27
C GLY A 28 7.74 4.57 -18.80
N ALA A 29 8.08 3.59 -18.00
CA ALA A 29 9.45 3.37 -17.54
C ALA A 29 9.67 1.96 -17.03
N HIS A 30 10.89 1.46 -17.14
CA HIS A 30 11.35 0.27 -16.43
C HIS A 30 12.47 0.67 -15.48
N ILE A 31 12.17 0.72 -14.19
CA ILE A 31 13.08 1.17 -13.14
C ILE A 31 13.62 -0.05 -12.43
N THR A 32 14.88 -0.36 -12.67
CA THR A 32 15.60 -1.50 -12.08
C THR A 32 16.48 -1.08 -10.90
N ASP A 33 16.72 0.23 -10.73
CA ASP A 33 17.38 0.70 -9.52
C ASP A 33 16.45 0.52 -8.32
N LEU A 34 16.89 -0.32 -7.39
CA LEU A 34 16.11 -0.73 -6.23
C LEU A 34 15.74 0.45 -5.32
N ALA A 35 16.67 1.37 -5.11
CA ALA A 35 16.45 2.51 -4.24
C ALA A 35 15.43 3.48 -4.86
N GLU A 36 15.53 3.71 -6.16
CA GLU A 36 14.59 4.55 -6.89
C GLU A 36 13.20 3.94 -6.95
N ALA A 37 13.07 2.66 -7.30
CA ALA A 37 11.79 1.95 -7.33
C ALA A 37 11.07 2.03 -5.97
N ARG A 38 11.79 1.76 -4.88
CA ARG A 38 11.24 1.84 -3.52
C ARG A 38 10.88 3.27 -3.11
N ARG A 39 11.67 4.25 -3.50
CA ARG A 39 11.39 5.67 -3.25
C ARG A 39 10.08 6.11 -3.91
N ILE A 40 9.85 5.70 -5.15
CA ILE A 40 8.62 6.03 -5.89
C ILE A 40 7.41 5.39 -5.21
N VAL A 41 7.46 4.08 -4.95
CA VAL A 41 6.35 3.36 -4.28
C VAL A 41 6.07 3.94 -2.89
N TYR A 42 7.11 4.24 -2.12
CA TYR A 42 6.94 4.89 -0.82
C TYR A 42 6.31 6.28 -0.94
N GLY A 43 6.69 7.05 -1.95
CA GLY A 43 6.10 8.35 -2.25
C GLY A 43 4.60 8.26 -2.52
N LEU A 44 4.16 7.25 -3.27
CA LEU A 44 2.75 6.99 -3.54
C LEU A 44 1.97 6.57 -2.28
N GLN A 45 2.61 5.85 -1.36
CA GLN A 45 1.98 5.41 -0.11
C GLN A 45 1.85 6.53 0.93
N ARG A 46 2.73 7.53 0.90
CA ARG A 46 2.80 8.59 1.92
C ARG A 46 1.47 9.28 2.25
N PRO A 47 0.64 9.67 1.28
CA PRO A 47 -0.67 10.26 1.59
C PRO A 47 -1.58 9.30 2.36
N ALA A 48 -1.58 8.01 2.01
CA ALA A 48 -2.42 7.00 2.65
C ALA A 48 -2.00 6.68 4.09
N ILE A 49 -0.71 6.78 4.40
CA ILE A 49 -0.16 6.52 5.73
C ILE A 49 -0.05 7.79 6.60
N ALA A 50 -0.64 8.91 6.18
CA ALA A 50 -0.68 10.11 6.99
C ALA A 50 -1.41 9.85 8.32
N PRO A 51 -0.99 10.45 9.45
CA PRO A 51 -1.54 10.13 10.78
C PRO A 51 -3.07 10.20 10.87
N LYS A 52 -3.70 11.09 10.14
CA LYS A 52 -5.17 11.23 10.08
C LYS A 52 -5.90 10.01 9.47
N HIS A 53 -5.18 9.15 8.75
CA HIS A 53 -5.72 7.94 8.12
C HIS A 53 -5.30 6.66 8.85
N VAL A 54 -4.50 6.79 9.91
CA VAL A 54 -3.98 5.63 10.65
C VAL A 54 -4.89 5.28 11.80
N TYR A 55 -5.41 4.05 11.79
CA TYR A 55 -6.07 3.47 12.95
C TYR A 55 -5.05 2.67 13.76
N ALA A 56 -4.70 3.16 14.94
CA ALA A 56 -3.81 2.46 15.87
C ALA A 56 -4.64 1.61 16.85
N HIS A 57 -4.67 0.30 16.64
CA HIS A 57 -5.41 -0.60 17.52
C HIS A 57 -4.67 -0.80 18.85
N ASN A 58 -5.34 -0.47 19.95
CA ASN A 58 -4.84 -0.72 21.30
C ASN A 58 -5.23 -2.13 21.76
N TRP A 59 -4.37 -3.09 21.46
CA TRP A 59 -4.60 -4.51 21.68
C TRP A 59 -4.83 -4.86 23.15
N ARG A 60 -5.89 -5.63 23.40
CA ARG A 60 -6.16 -6.27 24.67
C ARG A 60 -6.11 -7.79 24.51
N ASN A 61 -5.98 -8.50 25.61
CA ASN A 61 -6.00 -9.96 25.59
C ASN A 61 -7.36 -10.47 25.06
N LYS A 62 -7.32 -11.38 24.10
CA LYS A 62 -8.47 -11.94 23.37
C LYS A 62 -9.10 -11.02 22.31
N ASP A 63 -8.50 -9.91 21.98
CA ASP A 63 -8.98 -9.13 20.84
C ASP A 63 -8.82 -9.93 19.54
N PHE A 64 -9.81 -9.79 18.69
CA PHE A 64 -9.82 -10.31 17.33
C PHE A 64 -9.97 -9.15 16.35
N CYS A 65 -9.11 -9.09 15.35
CA CYS A 65 -9.15 -8.07 14.31
C CYS A 65 -9.28 -8.72 12.95
N LEU A 66 -10.35 -8.38 12.25
CA LEU A 66 -10.57 -8.78 10.85
C LEU A 66 -10.46 -7.54 9.97
N PHE A 67 -9.66 -7.63 8.91
CA PHE A 67 -9.51 -6.55 7.96
C PHE A 67 -9.36 -7.07 6.53
N HIS A 68 -9.75 -6.25 5.58
CA HIS A 68 -9.61 -6.54 4.16
C HIS A 68 -8.20 -6.22 3.69
N ASN A 69 -7.37 -7.25 3.56
CA ASN A 69 -5.93 -7.09 3.31
C ASN A 69 -5.58 -6.37 1.99
N GLN A 70 -6.48 -6.39 1.01
CA GLN A 70 -6.29 -5.68 -0.27
C GLN A 70 -6.64 -4.19 -0.18
N GLY A 71 -7.43 -3.79 0.83
CA GLY A 71 -7.91 -2.41 0.98
C GLY A 71 -7.14 -1.60 2.00
N VAL A 72 -6.19 -2.19 2.75
CA VAL A 72 -5.47 -1.49 3.81
C VAL A 72 -3.99 -1.84 3.82
N LEU A 73 -3.18 -0.87 4.20
CA LEU A 73 -1.80 -1.10 4.61
C LEU A 73 -1.77 -1.34 6.13
N HIS A 74 -0.97 -2.28 6.57
CA HIS A 74 -0.82 -2.52 8.00
C HIS A 74 0.64 -2.73 8.39
N SER A 75 0.97 -2.35 9.60
CA SER A 75 2.28 -2.55 10.17
C SER A 75 2.20 -2.70 11.68
N VAL A 76 3.25 -3.22 12.27
CA VAL A 76 3.40 -3.19 13.73
C VAL A 76 3.73 -1.76 14.16
N VAL A 77 2.99 -1.25 15.15
CA VAL A 77 3.19 0.09 15.71
C VAL A 77 3.78 -0.04 17.11
N GLY A 78 4.82 0.74 17.36
CA GLY A 78 5.46 0.84 18.68
C GLY A 78 6.62 -0.13 18.88
N ALA A 79 7.38 0.14 19.93
CA ALA A 79 8.44 -0.71 20.44
C ALA A 79 7.95 -1.45 21.69
N PHE A 80 8.39 -2.68 21.82
CA PHE A 80 8.16 -3.49 23.03
C PHE A 80 9.35 -3.32 23.96
N ALA A 81 9.09 -3.21 25.27
CA ALA A 81 10.17 -3.31 26.24
C ALA A 81 10.76 -4.74 26.23
N PRO A 82 12.04 -4.91 26.57
CA PRO A 82 12.71 -6.21 26.49
C PRO A 82 12.06 -7.33 27.29
N ASP A 83 11.27 -7.00 28.29
CA ASP A 83 10.52 -7.91 29.17
C ASP A 83 9.07 -8.15 28.72
N GLN A 84 8.63 -7.50 27.64
CA GLN A 84 7.29 -7.62 27.12
C GLN A 84 7.22 -8.67 26.01
N VAL A 85 6.30 -9.59 26.14
CA VAL A 85 6.02 -10.62 25.13
C VAL A 85 4.61 -10.42 24.59
N ARG A 86 4.51 -10.36 23.27
CA ARG A 86 3.23 -10.38 22.56
C ARG A 86 3.14 -11.65 21.72
N ILE A 87 2.11 -12.44 21.97
CA ILE A 87 1.79 -13.63 21.18
C ILE A 87 0.48 -13.36 20.45
N PHE A 88 0.46 -13.58 19.14
CA PHE A 88 -0.75 -13.50 18.34
C PHE A 88 -0.77 -14.61 17.29
N HIS A 89 -1.96 -14.97 16.86
CA HIS A 89 -2.19 -15.88 15.76
C HIS A 89 -2.74 -15.09 14.58
N GLN A 90 -2.25 -15.39 13.40
CA GLN A 90 -2.73 -14.78 12.15
C GLN A 90 -3.10 -15.91 11.19
N CYS A 91 -4.23 -15.76 10.52
CA CYS A 91 -4.57 -16.60 9.38
C CYS A 91 -5.00 -15.70 8.22
N ASN A 92 -4.60 -16.08 7.02
CA ASN A 92 -5.02 -15.44 5.79
C ASN A 92 -6.16 -16.26 5.19
N LEU A 93 -7.27 -15.61 4.92
CA LEU A 93 -8.40 -16.21 4.22
C LEU A 93 -8.26 -15.88 2.74
N ALA A 94 -8.40 -16.89 1.89
CA ALA A 94 -8.45 -16.67 0.46
C ALA A 94 -9.69 -15.86 0.10
N ALA A 95 -9.51 -14.84 -0.72
CA ALA A 95 -10.64 -14.12 -1.28
C ALA A 95 -11.37 -14.99 -2.30
N SER A 96 -12.70 -14.85 -2.37
CA SER A 96 -13.52 -15.53 -3.37
C SER A 96 -13.45 -14.86 -4.76
N THR A 97 -12.89 -13.66 -4.82
CA THR A 97 -12.74 -12.86 -6.04
C THR A 97 -11.30 -12.35 -6.17
N GLU A 98 -10.83 -12.25 -7.39
CA GLU A 98 -9.55 -11.61 -7.67
C GLU A 98 -9.63 -10.09 -7.44
N PRO A 99 -8.49 -9.43 -7.10
CA PRO A 99 -8.44 -7.98 -7.03
C PRO A 99 -8.84 -7.36 -8.35
N GLN A 100 -9.79 -6.44 -8.30
CA GLN A 100 -10.18 -5.66 -9.47
C GLN A 100 -9.60 -4.25 -9.34
N GLY A 101 -9.16 -3.70 -10.46
CA GLY A 101 -8.78 -2.29 -10.54
C GLY A 101 -9.97 -1.37 -10.26
N PRO A 102 -9.73 -0.08 -10.01
CA PRO A 102 -10.79 0.88 -9.79
C PRO A 102 -11.72 0.95 -10.99
N SER A 103 -13.04 1.03 -10.75
CA SER A 103 -14.05 1.21 -11.78
C SER A 103 -13.87 2.54 -12.53
N GLU A 104 -14.52 2.69 -13.69
CA GLU A 104 -14.49 3.98 -14.40
C GLU A 104 -15.13 5.11 -13.58
N GLU A 105 -16.14 4.81 -12.78
CA GLU A 105 -16.78 5.76 -11.86
C GLU A 105 -15.81 6.22 -10.77
N ASP A 106 -15.06 5.28 -10.19
CA ASP A 106 -14.03 5.60 -9.21
C ASP A 106 -12.94 6.49 -9.84
N ARG A 107 -12.49 6.15 -11.05
CA ARG A 107 -11.49 6.95 -11.77
C ARG A 107 -11.98 8.36 -12.10
N ALA A 108 -13.28 8.54 -12.33
CA ALA A 108 -13.87 9.84 -12.62
C ALA A 108 -13.87 10.75 -11.38
N GLN A 109 -13.97 10.19 -10.16
CA GLN A 109 -13.91 10.95 -8.92
C GLN A 109 -12.49 11.46 -8.58
N TRP A 110 -11.46 10.89 -9.20
CA TRP A 110 -10.06 11.25 -8.97
C TRP A 110 -9.50 12.20 -10.03
N ARG A 111 -10.33 12.64 -10.94
CA ARG A 111 -10.04 13.67 -11.94
C ARG A 111 -10.54 15.04 -11.47
#